data_f4a695cd7145c143e0a3a56f8736e3ff
#
_entry.id   f4a695cd7145c143e0a3a56f8736e3ff
#
_cell.length_a   1.000
_cell.length_b   1.000
_cell.length_c   1.000
_cell.angle_alpha   90.00
_cell.angle_beta   90.00
_cell.angle_gamma   90.00
#
_symmetry.space_group_name_H-M   'P 1'
#
loop_
_entity.id
_entity.type
_entity.pdbx_description
1 polymer ?
#
loop_
_entity_poly.entity_id
_entity_poly.type
_entity_poly.pdbx_seq_one_letter_code
_entity_poly.pdbx_strand_id
1 'polypeptide(L)'
;MKLLTFAIPCYNSQDYMENCIKSLLPGGDDVEILIIDDGSKDSTGDIADAYEKKYPGIIRAIHQVNGGHGEAVNTGIRNATGLYFKVVDSDDWVDAESYKKILDKLRELTGGNQTLDMFIANYVYEKEGVRHKKVMHYTNLPKDQIFTWNDVSRFRKGQYILMHSVIYRTKLLRECGLELPKHTFYVDNIYVYKPLPSVKTLYYMDVDFYRYFIGRDDQSVNEKVMISRIDQQIRVNKIMVDEFDLWKIPNRKLRHYMFNYLEIITVISTIMLIRSGTEENLLKKRELWKYIKDHDIRLFHHLRAGIMGNAMNLPGKGGRKISVAAYRLSQKVVGFN
;
A
#
# COMPACT_ATOMS: atom_id res chain seq x y z
N MET A 1 -16.48 13.19 -18.07
CA MET A 1 -15.76 11.96 -17.60
C MET A 1 -14.79 12.41 -16.53
N LYS A 2 -14.80 11.79 -15.36
CA LYS A 2 -13.90 12.15 -14.25
C LYS A 2 -12.47 11.70 -14.58
N LEU A 3 -11.49 12.54 -14.21
CA LEU A 3 -10.07 12.25 -14.42
C LEU A 3 -9.56 11.28 -13.36
N LEU A 4 -9.90 11.52 -12.08
CA LEU A 4 -9.40 10.75 -10.95
C LEU A 4 -10.53 10.43 -9.97
N THR A 5 -10.67 9.15 -9.60
CA THR A 5 -11.52 8.73 -8.49
C THR A 5 -10.65 8.51 -7.26
N PHE A 6 -11.02 9.17 -6.17
CA PHE A 6 -10.52 8.84 -4.84
C PHE A 6 -11.51 7.90 -4.15
N ALA A 7 -11.00 6.83 -3.55
CA ALA A 7 -11.76 5.98 -2.66
C ALA A 7 -11.27 6.19 -1.23
N ILE A 8 -12.20 6.52 -0.34
CA ILE A 8 -11.94 6.72 1.09
C ILE A 8 -12.62 5.58 1.85
N PRO A 9 -11.90 4.50 2.20
CA PRO A 9 -12.42 3.46 3.09
C PRO A 9 -12.65 4.04 4.48
N CYS A 10 -13.88 3.97 5.00
CA CYS A 10 -14.26 4.51 6.30
C CYS A 10 -14.88 3.42 7.18
N TYR A 11 -14.40 3.30 8.40
CA TYR A 11 -15.01 2.49 9.44
C TYR A 11 -14.79 3.13 10.80
N ASN A 12 -15.86 3.62 11.43
CA ASN A 12 -15.82 4.41 12.66
C ASN A 12 -14.80 5.56 12.57
N SER A 13 -14.99 6.42 11.56
CA SER A 13 -14.03 7.44 11.15
C SER A 13 -14.51 8.87 11.43
N GLN A 14 -15.60 9.04 12.19
CA GLN A 14 -16.24 10.34 12.43
C GLN A 14 -15.29 11.45 12.89
N ASP A 15 -14.24 11.10 13.65
CA ASP A 15 -13.35 12.07 14.30
C ASP A 15 -12.31 12.67 13.35
N TYR A 16 -12.05 12.04 12.17
CA TYR A 16 -10.95 12.45 11.29
C TYR A 16 -11.27 12.48 9.80
N MET A 17 -12.32 11.79 9.32
CA MET A 17 -12.61 11.68 7.89
C MET A 17 -12.86 13.02 7.19
N GLU A 18 -13.33 14.05 7.90
CA GLU A 18 -13.58 15.35 7.31
C GLU A 18 -12.31 16.04 6.81
N ASN A 19 -11.18 15.87 7.48
CA ASN A 19 -9.90 16.41 7.03
C ASN A 19 -9.49 15.78 5.71
N CYS A 20 -9.63 14.45 5.58
CA CYS A 20 -9.42 13.72 4.34
C CYS A 20 -10.28 14.28 3.22
N ILE A 21 -11.60 14.30 3.41
CA ILE A 21 -12.58 14.76 2.41
C ILE A 21 -12.27 16.20 1.96
N LYS A 22 -12.05 17.12 2.90
CA LYS A 22 -11.75 18.53 2.62
C LYS A 22 -10.48 18.71 1.79
N SER A 23 -9.47 17.87 2.00
CA SER A 23 -8.22 17.91 1.23
C SER A 23 -8.39 17.50 -0.24
N LEU A 24 -9.41 16.72 -0.57
CA LEU A 24 -9.68 16.22 -1.92
C LEU A 24 -10.64 17.12 -2.73
N LEU A 25 -11.46 17.94 -2.06
CA LEU A 25 -12.43 18.84 -2.70
C LEU A 25 -11.83 19.84 -3.72
N PRO A 26 -10.58 20.34 -3.55
CA PRO A 26 -9.98 21.25 -4.54
C PRO A 26 -9.85 20.69 -5.96
N GLY A 27 -10.02 19.37 -6.15
CA GLY A 27 -10.06 18.75 -7.48
C GLY A 27 -11.30 19.10 -8.31
N GLY A 28 -12.36 19.59 -7.68
CA GLY A 28 -13.59 20.05 -8.35
C GLY A 28 -14.20 19.01 -9.28
N ASP A 29 -14.64 19.45 -10.46
CA ASP A 29 -15.35 18.58 -11.43
C ASP A 29 -14.48 17.51 -12.09
N ASP A 30 -13.15 17.62 -11.99
CA ASP A 30 -12.25 16.59 -12.53
C ASP A 30 -12.21 15.32 -11.69
N VAL A 31 -12.66 15.39 -10.43
CA VAL A 31 -12.55 14.26 -9.52
C VAL A 31 -13.90 13.71 -9.10
N GLU A 32 -13.87 12.45 -8.73
CA GLU A 32 -14.92 11.75 -8.00
C GLU A 32 -14.34 11.31 -6.66
N ILE A 33 -15.08 11.50 -5.59
CA ILE A 33 -14.72 11.10 -4.24
C ILE A 33 -15.75 10.08 -3.78
N LEU A 34 -15.35 8.82 -3.64
CA LEU A 34 -16.19 7.75 -3.12
C LEU A 34 -15.89 7.57 -1.64
N ILE A 35 -16.82 7.93 -0.78
CA ILE A 35 -16.76 7.65 0.66
C ILE A 35 -17.41 6.28 0.86
N ILE A 36 -16.61 5.28 1.22
CA ILE A 36 -17.11 3.92 1.42
C ILE A 36 -17.23 3.67 2.92
N ASP A 37 -18.45 3.79 3.44
CA ASP A 37 -18.77 3.43 4.81
C ASP A 37 -18.91 1.92 4.94
N ASP A 38 -17.94 1.29 5.55
CA ASP A 38 -17.85 -0.16 5.74
C ASP A 38 -18.62 -0.62 6.98
N GLY A 39 -19.88 -0.16 7.12
CA GLY A 39 -20.79 -0.56 8.19
C GLY A 39 -20.41 0.04 9.56
N SER A 40 -20.10 1.32 9.59
CA SER A 40 -19.78 2.07 10.81
C SER A 40 -20.96 2.07 11.79
N LYS A 41 -20.63 2.27 13.07
CA LYS A 41 -21.61 2.35 14.17
C LYS A 41 -21.66 3.73 14.84
N ASP A 42 -20.79 4.63 14.38
CA ASP A 42 -20.72 6.03 14.78
C ASP A 42 -21.36 6.92 13.70
N SER A 43 -21.13 8.23 13.74
CA SER A 43 -21.68 9.20 12.77
C SER A 43 -20.99 9.21 11.40
N THR A 44 -20.11 8.24 11.08
CA THR A 44 -19.37 8.18 9.81
C THR A 44 -20.33 8.21 8.61
N GLY A 45 -21.39 7.37 8.64
CA GLY A 45 -22.39 7.30 7.58
C GLY A 45 -23.14 8.61 7.39
N ASP A 46 -23.61 9.23 8.48
CA ASP A 46 -24.32 10.51 8.43
C ASP A 46 -23.43 11.63 7.87
N ILE A 47 -22.14 11.65 8.20
CA ILE A 47 -21.17 12.59 7.66
C ILE A 47 -21.01 12.35 6.15
N ALA A 48 -20.88 11.10 5.70
CA ALA A 48 -20.75 10.77 4.28
C ALA A 48 -21.94 11.26 3.47
N ASP A 49 -23.18 11.03 3.95
CA ASP A 49 -24.42 11.48 3.32
C ASP A 49 -24.54 13.01 3.28
N ALA A 50 -24.13 13.68 4.36
CA ALA A 50 -24.12 15.14 4.41
C ALA A 50 -23.15 15.74 3.37
N TYR A 51 -21.98 15.11 3.18
CA TYR A 51 -21.02 15.57 2.17
C TYR A 51 -21.50 15.27 0.75
N GLU A 52 -22.12 14.11 0.47
CA GLU A 52 -22.72 13.81 -0.83
C GLU A 52 -23.80 14.83 -1.19
N LYS A 53 -24.70 15.13 -0.25
CA LYS A 53 -25.76 16.14 -0.43
C LYS A 53 -25.19 17.54 -0.69
N LYS A 54 -24.07 17.89 -0.05
CA LYS A 54 -23.43 19.20 -0.18
C LYS A 54 -22.63 19.37 -1.47
N TYR A 55 -22.06 18.29 -1.99
CA TYR A 55 -21.20 18.29 -3.18
C TYR A 55 -21.66 17.26 -4.23
N PRO A 56 -22.92 17.43 -4.75
CA PRO A 56 -23.47 16.49 -5.72
C PRO A 56 -22.62 16.49 -7.01
N GLY A 57 -22.40 15.30 -7.55
CA GLY A 57 -21.56 15.11 -8.75
C GLY A 57 -20.04 15.08 -8.50
N ILE A 58 -19.60 15.38 -7.26
CA ILE A 58 -18.19 15.21 -6.83
C ILE A 58 -18.08 14.08 -5.82
N ILE A 59 -18.95 14.06 -4.80
CA ILE A 59 -18.95 13.05 -3.74
C ILE A 59 -20.08 12.06 -3.93
N ARG A 60 -19.80 10.78 -3.66
CA ARG A 60 -20.78 9.72 -3.50
C ARG A 60 -20.51 8.94 -2.22
N ALA A 61 -21.53 8.78 -1.39
CA ALA A 61 -21.52 7.88 -0.24
C ALA A 61 -21.95 6.48 -0.68
N ILE A 62 -21.24 5.47 -0.23
CA ILE A 62 -21.55 4.06 -0.48
C ILE A 62 -21.51 3.34 0.85
N HIS A 63 -22.67 2.84 1.30
CA HIS A 63 -22.79 2.07 2.53
C HIS A 63 -22.78 0.58 2.22
N GLN A 64 -22.00 -0.18 2.99
CA GLN A 64 -21.94 -1.63 2.84
C GLN A 64 -21.90 -2.33 4.19
N VAL A 65 -22.25 -3.62 4.20
CA VAL A 65 -21.98 -4.48 5.34
C VAL A 65 -20.47 -4.59 5.52
N ASN A 66 -20.00 -4.48 6.77
CA ASN A 66 -18.58 -4.52 7.07
C ASN A 66 -17.89 -5.72 6.40
N GLY A 67 -16.95 -5.45 5.55
CA GLY A 67 -16.10 -6.41 4.84
C GLY A 67 -14.61 -6.19 5.12
N GLY A 68 -14.29 -5.14 5.88
CA GLY A 68 -12.92 -4.68 6.16
C GLY A 68 -12.35 -3.80 5.06
N HIS A 69 -11.22 -3.17 5.35
CA HIS A 69 -10.56 -2.20 4.47
C HIS A 69 -10.42 -2.68 3.02
N GLY A 70 -10.01 -3.94 2.80
CA GLY A 70 -9.87 -4.50 1.46
C GLY A 70 -11.16 -4.50 0.66
N GLU A 71 -12.30 -4.88 1.28
CA GLU A 71 -13.59 -4.88 0.59
C GLU A 71 -14.07 -3.45 0.30
N ALA A 72 -13.81 -2.48 1.18
CA ALA A 72 -14.11 -1.09 0.90
C ALA A 72 -13.31 -0.57 -0.30
N VAL A 73 -12.03 -0.93 -0.42
CA VAL A 73 -11.22 -0.61 -1.61
C VAL A 73 -11.77 -1.30 -2.86
N ASN A 74 -12.14 -2.59 -2.80
CA ASN A 74 -12.77 -3.32 -3.91
C ASN A 74 -14.05 -2.63 -4.38
N THR A 75 -14.90 -2.20 -3.43
CA THR A 75 -16.11 -1.43 -3.72
C THR A 75 -15.77 -0.11 -4.41
N GLY A 76 -14.75 0.59 -3.96
CA GLY A 76 -14.23 1.78 -4.62
C GLY A 76 -13.82 1.50 -6.07
N ILE A 77 -13.05 0.46 -6.35
CA ILE A 77 -12.61 0.07 -7.70
C ILE A 77 -13.81 -0.27 -8.60
N ARG A 78 -14.79 -1.02 -8.08
CA ARG A 78 -15.99 -1.39 -8.83
C ARG A 78 -16.84 -0.18 -9.23
N ASN A 79 -16.94 0.81 -8.36
CA ASN A 79 -17.79 1.99 -8.54
C ASN A 79 -17.08 3.20 -9.17
N ALA A 80 -15.75 3.19 -9.30
CA ALA A 80 -14.98 4.28 -9.85
C ALA A 80 -15.37 4.63 -11.29
N THR A 81 -15.58 5.91 -11.58
CA THR A 81 -15.86 6.42 -12.94
C THR A 81 -14.68 7.19 -13.54
N GLY A 82 -13.69 7.54 -12.73
CA GLY A 82 -12.49 8.24 -13.17
C GLY A 82 -11.54 7.35 -13.98
N LEU A 83 -10.80 7.99 -14.89
CA LEU A 83 -9.75 7.31 -15.66
C LEU A 83 -8.67 6.70 -14.76
N TYR A 84 -8.36 7.40 -13.68
CA TYR A 84 -7.41 6.99 -12.67
C TYR A 84 -8.10 6.76 -11.32
N PHE A 85 -7.44 5.97 -10.48
CA PHE A 85 -7.94 5.57 -9.18
C PHE A 85 -6.86 5.68 -8.11
N LYS A 86 -7.23 6.24 -6.96
CA LYS A 86 -6.37 6.33 -5.78
C LYS A 86 -7.15 6.03 -4.51
N VAL A 87 -6.55 5.24 -3.63
CA VAL A 87 -7.03 5.08 -2.25
C VAL A 87 -6.43 6.18 -1.38
N VAL A 88 -7.25 6.78 -0.53
CA VAL A 88 -6.81 7.66 0.57
C VAL A 88 -7.46 7.17 1.84
N ASP A 89 -6.67 6.78 2.83
CA ASP A 89 -7.19 6.32 4.12
C ASP A 89 -7.89 7.48 4.84
N SER A 90 -8.95 7.18 5.58
CA SER A 90 -9.83 8.21 6.16
C SER A 90 -9.16 9.08 7.23
N ASP A 91 -8.02 8.66 7.77
CA ASP A 91 -7.21 9.42 8.73
C ASP A 91 -6.03 10.17 8.09
N ASP A 92 -5.88 10.09 6.76
CA ASP A 92 -4.84 10.72 5.97
C ASP A 92 -5.39 11.90 5.14
N TRP A 93 -4.52 12.64 4.47
CA TRP A 93 -4.91 13.74 3.57
C TRP A 93 -3.90 13.96 2.45
N VAL A 94 -4.18 14.90 1.56
CA VAL A 94 -3.27 15.27 0.47
C VAL A 94 -2.83 16.73 0.55
N ASP A 95 -1.62 17.01 0.06
CA ASP A 95 -1.08 18.35 -0.05
C ASP A 95 -1.69 19.09 -1.25
N ALA A 96 -2.22 20.28 -1.03
CA ALA A 96 -3.00 21.01 -2.03
C ALA A 96 -2.18 21.43 -3.26
N GLU A 97 -0.92 21.87 -3.08
CA GLU A 97 -0.05 22.28 -4.19
C GLU A 97 0.39 21.10 -5.03
N SER A 98 0.81 20.01 -4.37
CA SER A 98 1.18 18.76 -5.03
C SER A 98 -0.01 18.17 -5.77
N TYR A 99 -1.20 18.22 -5.17
CA TYR A 99 -2.45 17.74 -5.75
C TYR A 99 -2.78 18.47 -7.06
N LYS A 100 -2.72 19.82 -7.07
CA LYS A 100 -2.92 20.60 -8.28
C LYS A 100 -1.93 20.19 -9.40
N LYS A 101 -0.64 20.09 -9.08
CA LYS A 101 0.39 19.67 -10.05
C LYS A 101 0.11 18.29 -10.63
N ILE A 102 -0.36 17.36 -9.80
CA ILE A 102 -0.70 15.99 -10.24
C ILE A 102 -1.92 16.01 -11.18
N LEU A 103 -2.98 16.74 -10.84
CA LEU A 103 -4.16 16.86 -11.71
C LEU A 103 -3.81 17.49 -13.06
N ASP A 104 -3.02 18.56 -13.06
CA ASP A 104 -2.57 19.22 -14.30
C ASP A 104 -1.76 18.25 -15.17
N LYS A 105 -0.86 17.46 -14.56
CA LYS A 105 -0.07 16.47 -15.28
C LYS A 105 -0.93 15.29 -15.79
N LEU A 106 -1.85 14.78 -15.01
CA LEU A 106 -2.75 13.71 -15.46
C LEU A 106 -3.62 14.15 -16.64
N ARG A 107 -4.10 15.43 -16.67
CA ARG A 107 -4.83 15.98 -17.84
C ARG A 107 -3.94 16.02 -19.08
N GLU A 108 -2.71 16.52 -18.93
CA GLU A 108 -1.72 16.56 -20.02
C GLU A 108 -1.47 15.15 -20.60
N LEU A 109 -1.20 14.18 -19.72
CA LEU A 109 -0.90 12.80 -20.12
C LEU A 109 -2.10 12.09 -20.75
N THR A 110 -3.33 12.41 -20.31
CA THR A 110 -4.56 11.82 -20.87
C THR A 110 -4.83 12.30 -22.29
N GLY A 111 -4.43 13.53 -22.64
CA GLY A 111 -4.51 14.05 -24.01
C GLY A 111 -3.39 13.56 -24.95
N GLY A 112 -2.43 12.82 -24.44
CA GLY A 112 -1.27 12.34 -25.18
C GLY A 112 -1.51 11.01 -25.92
N ASN A 113 -0.52 10.60 -26.71
CA ASN A 113 -0.56 9.38 -27.52
C ASN A 113 -0.26 8.09 -26.74
N GLN A 114 0.12 8.17 -25.48
CA GLN A 114 0.47 7.03 -24.63
C GLN A 114 -0.43 6.95 -23.42
N THR A 115 -0.96 5.76 -23.17
CA THR A 115 -1.74 5.49 -21.94
C THR A 115 -0.81 5.32 -20.76
N LEU A 116 -1.02 6.07 -19.69
CA LEU A 116 -0.31 5.88 -18.43
C LEU A 116 -1.03 4.81 -17.58
N ASP A 117 -0.28 3.81 -17.12
CA ASP A 117 -0.81 2.75 -16.26
C ASP A 117 -0.66 3.06 -14.76
N MET A 118 0.47 3.66 -14.37
CA MET A 118 0.78 3.93 -12.95
C MET A 118 1.51 5.27 -12.81
N PHE A 119 0.91 6.18 -12.05
CA PHE A 119 1.54 7.41 -11.61
C PHE A 119 2.04 7.24 -10.17
N ILE A 120 3.24 7.74 -9.89
CA ILE A 120 3.89 7.64 -8.58
C ILE A 120 4.22 9.06 -8.09
N ALA A 121 3.92 9.32 -6.81
CA ALA A 121 4.32 10.54 -6.10
C ALA A 121 4.87 10.18 -4.72
N ASN A 122 5.51 11.13 -4.05
CA ASN A 122 6.01 10.92 -2.70
C ASN A 122 4.87 10.87 -1.68
N TYR A 123 5.17 10.26 -0.54
CA TYR A 123 4.36 10.42 0.66
C TYR A 123 5.23 10.87 1.84
N VAL A 124 4.60 11.54 2.79
CA VAL A 124 5.24 12.16 3.94
C VAL A 124 4.65 11.55 5.21
N TYR A 125 5.50 11.08 6.09
CA TYR A 125 5.06 10.68 7.43
C TYR A 125 4.73 11.93 8.26
N GLU A 126 3.46 12.05 8.63
CA GLU A 126 2.95 13.10 9.51
C GLU A 126 2.84 12.55 10.93
N LYS A 127 3.72 12.99 11.80
CA LYS A 127 3.71 12.60 13.22
C LYS A 127 3.53 13.83 14.09
N GLU A 128 2.56 13.74 15.00
CA GLU A 128 2.28 14.85 15.92
C GLU A 128 3.53 15.20 16.77
N GLY A 129 3.80 16.49 16.91
CA GLY A 129 4.93 16.99 17.72
C GLY A 129 6.33 16.84 17.09
N VAL A 130 6.45 16.28 15.87
CA VAL A 130 7.75 16.12 15.19
C VAL A 130 7.98 17.25 14.19
N ARG A 131 9.07 18.03 14.37
CA ARG A 131 9.41 19.15 13.47
C ARG A 131 9.92 18.72 12.10
N HIS A 132 10.67 17.62 12.03
CA HIS A 132 11.26 17.12 10.78
C HIS A 132 10.46 15.94 10.27
N LYS A 133 9.67 16.19 9.23
CA LYS A 133 8.87 15.18 8.56
C LYS A 133 9.76 14.31 7.69
N LYS A 134 9.50 13.00 7.68
CA LYS A 134 10.20 12.08 6.79
C LYS A 134 9.44 11.96 5.49
N VAL A 135 10.11 12.31 4.39
CA VAL A 135 9.57 12.15 3.04
C VAL A 135 10.14 10.87 2.42
N MET A 136 9.28 10.11 1.77
CA MET A 136 9.66 8.90 1.03
C MET A 136 9.76 9.22 -0.47
N HIS A 137 11.01 9.45 -0.92
CA HIS A 137 11.35 9.71 -2.31
C HIS A 137 11.79 8.45 -3.05
N TYR A 138 11.56 8.42 -4.37
CA TYR A 138 11.96 7.32 -5.26
C TYR A 138 13.10 7.74 -6.19
N THR A 139 14.30 7.95 -5.63
CA THR A 139 15.49 8.42 -6.36
C THR A 139 15.98 7.47 -7.46
N ASN A 140 15.45 6.27 -7.51
CA ASN A 140 15.75 5.22 -8.49
C ASN A 140 14.77 5.19 -9.66
N LEU A 141 13.76 6.07 -9.68
CA LEU A 141 12.82 6.22 -10.78
C LEU A 141 13.17 7.45 -11.63
N PRO A 142 13.02 7.37 -12.97
CA PRO A 142 13.08 8.55 -13.84
C PRO A 142 12.01 9.56 -13.45
N LYS A 143 12.37 10.86 -13.37
CA LYS A 143 11.48 11.94 -12.98
C LYS A 143 10.86 12.62 -14.20
N ASP A 144 9.60 13.04 -14.05
CA ASP A 144 8.89 13.93 -14.96
C ASP A 144 8.86 13.50 -16.45
N GLN A 145 8.86 12.19 -16.66
CA GLN A 145 8.73 11.56 -17.97
C GLN A 145 8.01 10.21 -17.87
N ILE A 146 7.41 9.76 -18.97
CA ILE A 146 6.90 8.39 -19.07
C ILE A 146 8.10 7.44 -19.20
N PHE A 147 8.09 6.37 -18.44
CA PHE A 147 9.12 5.34 -18.45
C PHE A 147 8.52 3.95 -18.29
N THR A 148 9.34 2.94 -18.46
CA THR A 148 8.99 1.52 -18.30
C THR A 148 9.83 0.88 -17.19
N TRP A 149 9.54 -0.36 -16.83
CA TRP A 149 10.39 -1.10 -15.90
C TRP A 149 11.85 -1.25 -16.34
N ASN A 150 12.13 -1.13 -17.66
CA ASN A 150 13.49 -1.16 -18.18
C ASN A 150 14.32 0.07 -17.80
N ASP A 151 13.68 1.18 -17.49
CA ASP A 151 14.33 2.45 -17.17
C ASP A 151 14.56 2.61 -15.66
N VAL A 152 13.94 1.75 -14.84
CA VAL A 152 14.05 1.79 -13.38
C VAL A 152 15.45 1.37 -12.92
N SER A 153 16.06 2.14 -12.02
CA SER A 153 17.26 1.76 -11.31
C SER A 153 16.96 0.82 -10.13
N ARG A 154 17.99 0.19 -9.59
CA ARG A 154 17.81 -0.79 -8.52
C ARG A 154 17.25 -0.15 -7.25
N PHE A 155 16.16 -0.68 -6.72
CA PHE A 155 15.67 -0.32 -5.38
C PHE A 155 16.67 -0.75 -4.31
N ARG A 156 16.88 0.11 -3.32
CA ARG A 156 17.68 -0.24 -2.13
C ARG A 156 16.96 -1.30 -1.32
N LYS A 157 17.70 -2.11 -0.58
CA LYS A 157 17.10 -3.10 0.33
C LYS A 157 16.21 -2.40 1.36
N GLY A 158 14.98 -2.91 1.51
CA GLY A 158 13.96 -2.30 2.38
C GLY A 158 13.16 -1.15 1.76
N GLN A 159 13.48 -0.72 0.53
CA GLN A 159 12.71 0.28 -0.20
C GLN A 159 11.72 -0.40 -1.15
N TYR A 160 10.46 -0.02 -1.07
CA TYR A 160 9.40 -0.48 -1.96
C TYR A 160 8.31 0.59 -2.11
N ILE A 161 7.48 0.46 -3.13
CA ILE A 161 6.39 1.39 -3.41
C ILE A 161 5.19 0.99 -2.55
N LEU A 162 4.63 1.95 -1.82
CA LEU A 162 3.43 1.76 -1.00
C LEU A 162 2.17 2.26 -1.71
N MET A 163 1.01 1.83 -1.23
CA MET A 163 -0.31 2.29 -1.68
C MET A 163 -0.44 3.81 -1.66
N HIS A 164 0.15 4.46 -0.66
CA HIS A 164 0.17 5.91 -0.49
C HIS A 164 0.76 6.66 -1.68
N SER A 165 1.72 6.05 -2.39
CA SER A 165 2.43 6.66 -3.52
C SER A 165 1.77 6.48 -4.87
N VAL A 166 0.87 5.52 -5.03
CA VAL A 166 0.41 5.11 -6.36
C VAL A 166 -0.96 5.67 -6.73
N ILE A 167 -1.10 6.02 -8.00
CA ILE A 167 -2.37 6.28 -8.69
C ILE A 167 -2.36 5.34 -9.90
N TYR A 168 -3.33 4.45 -9.99
CA TYR A 168 -3.43 3.50 -11.08
C TYR A 168 -4.47 3.92 -12.11
N ARG A 169 -4.30 3.50 -13.36
CA ARG A 169 -5.38 3.52 -14.34
C ARG A 169 -6.50 2.58 -13.87
N THR A 170 -7.71 3.08 -13.71
CA THR A 170 -8.86 2.33 -13.17
C THR A 170 -9.11 1.04 -13.94
N LYS A 171 -9.06 1.11 -15.27
CA LYS A 171 -9.26 -0.05 -16.14
C LYS A 171 -8.22 -1.15 -15.88
N LEU A 172 -6.95 -0.78 -15.63
CA LEU A 172 -5.88 -1.74 -15.32
C LEU A 172 -6.17 -2.54 -14.05
N LEU A 173 -6.66 -1.88 -12.99
CA LEU A 173 -7.00 -2.56 -11.72
C LEU A 173 -8.10 -3.61 -11.92
N ARG A 174 -9.07 -3.32 -12.79
CA ARG A 174 -10.15 -4.25 -13.14
C ARG A 174 -9.65 -5.40 -14.02
N GLU A 175 -8.86 -5.08 -15.03
CA GLU A 175 -8.34 -6.06 -16.01
C GLU A 175 -7.32 -7.03 -15.40
N CYS A 176 -6.52 -6.60 -14.42
CA CYS A 176 -5.61 -7.50 -13.71
C CYS A 176 -6.31 -8.39 -12.66
N GLY A 177 -7.64 -8.24 -12.50
CA GLY A 177 -8.43 -9.02 -11.56
C GLY A 177 -8.05 -8.77 -10.11
N LEU A 178 -7.70 -7.51 -9.76
CA LEU A 178 -7.40 -7.15 -8.38
C LEU A 178 -8.64 -7.34 -7.51
N GLU A 179 -8.54 -8.24 -6.55
CA GLU A 179 -9.54 -8.49 -5.51
C GLU A 179 -8.80 -8.62 -4.19
N LEU A 180 -9.11 -7.76 -3.24
CA LEU A 180 -8.50 -7.77 -1.91
C LEU A 180 -9.33 -8.64 -0.95
N PRO A 181 -8.70 -9.44 -0.09
CA PRO A 181 -9.41 -10.32 0.84
C PRO A 181 -10.18 -9.53 1.89
N LYS A 182 -11.41 -9.97 2.19
CA LYS A 182 -12.25 -9.42 3.25
C LYS A 182 -11.63 -9.64 4.63
N HIS A 183 -11.93 -8.74 5.57
CA HIS A 183 -11.52 -8.81 6.98
C HIS A 183 -10.04 -9.12 7.16
N THR A 184 -9.20 -8.48 6.33
CA THR A 184 -7.75 -8.69 6.34
C THR A 184 -7.05 -7.35 6.34
N PHE A 185 -6.13 -7.13 7.30
CA PHE A 185 -5.23 -5.98 7.32
C PHE A 185 -4.02 -6.22 6.41
N TYR A 186 -3.26 -5.18 6.10
CA TYR A 186 -2.03 -5.23 5.27
C TYR A 186 -2.29 -5.58 3.80
N VAL A 187 -3.52 -5.45 3.34
CA VAL A 187 -3.93 -5.70 1.94
C VAL A 187 -3.39 -4.65 0.97
N ASP A 188 -2.92 -3.51 1.47
CA ASP A 188 -2.17 -2.48 0.77
C ASP A 188 -0.98 -3.07 -0.01
N ASN A 189 -0.35 -4.11 0.53
CA ASN A 189 0.73 -4.84 -0.13
C ASN A 189 0.22 -5.60 -1.37
N ILE A 190 -0.95 -6.23 -1.30
CA ILE A 190 -1.58 -6.91 -2.45
C ILE A 190 -2.02 -5.88 -3.48
N TYR A 191 -2.61 -4.75 -3.02
CA TYR A 191 -3.05 -3.64 -3.86
C TYR A 191 -1.93 -3.10 -4.76
N VAL A 192 -0.71 -3.00 -4.24
CA VAL A 192 0.46 -2.58 -5.03
C VAL A 192 1.02 -3.74 -5.85
N TYR A 193 1.18 -4.92 -5.26
CA TYR A 193 1.93 -6.03 -5.83
C TYR A 193 1.23 -6.69 -7.02
N LYS A 194 -0.07 -6.94 -6.92
CA LYS A 194 -0.83 -7.69 -7.94
C LYS A 194 -0.90 -6.98 -9.30
N PRO A 195 -1.09 -5.65 -9.40
CA PRO A 195 -1.13 -4.98 -10.70
C PRO A 195 0.21 -4.88 -11.43
N LEU A 196 1.36 -5.03 -10.73
CA LEU A 196 2.70 -4.73 -11.27
C LEU A 196 3.02 -5.40 -12.61
N PRO A 197 2.71 -6.69 -12.86
CA PRO A 197 3.00 -7.31 -14.15
C PRO A 197 2.18 -6.73 -15.31
N SER A 198 1.05 -6.10 -15.01
CA SER A 198 0.18 -5.45 -16.00
C SER A 198 0.58 -4.00 -16.30
N VAL A 199 1.39 -3.39 -15.45
CA VAL A 199 1.89 -2.01 -15.61
C VAL A 199 2.98 -1.97 -16.67
N LYS A 200 2.71 -1.29 -17.79
CA LYS A 200 3.64 -1.10 -18.92
C LYS A 200 4.29 0.28 -18.89
N THR A 201 3.53 1.29 -18.51
CA THR A 201 3.96 2.70 -18.50
C THR A 201 3.84 3.29 -17.10
N LEU A 202 4.90 3.94 -16.67
CA LEU A 202 5.01 4.58 -15.36
C LEU A 202 5.34 6.06 -15.53
N TYR A 203 4.96 6.87 -14.56
CA TYR A 203 5.36 8.27 -14.42
C TYR A 203 5.67 8.54 -12.95
N TYR A 204 6.78 9.19 -12.66
CA TYR A 204 7.11 9.62 -11.31
C TYR A 204 7.26 11.14 -11.24
N MET A 205 6.47 11.77 -10.39
CA MET A 205 6.57 13.19 -10.04
C MET A 205 7.11 13.31 -8.62
N ASP A 206 8.22 14.01 -8.48
CA ASP A 206 8.89 14.22 -7.18
C ASP A 206 8.19 15.36 -6.40
N VAL A 207 6.96 15.11 -5.98
CA VAL A 207 6.14 16.02 -5.17
C VAL A 207 5.59 15.31 -3.93
N ASP A 208 5.53 16.01 -2.82
CA ASP A 208 5.15 15.49 -1.50
C ASP A 208 3.63 15.47 -1.33
N PHE A 209 2.98 14.55 -2.03
CA PHE A 209 1.54 14.55 -2.24
C PHE A 209 0.75 13.99 -1.07
N TYR A 210 1.02 12.75 -0.68
CA TYR A 210 0.23 12.03 0.32
C TYR A 210 0.76 12.30 1.71
N ARG A 211 -0.12 12.66 2.64
CA ARG A 211 0.19 12.94 4.04
C ARG A 211 -0.28 11.79 4.90
N TYR A 212 0.65 10.92 5.26
CA TYR A 212 0.39 9.70 6.02
C TYR A 212 0.51 9.98 7.52
N PHE A 213 -0.64 10.01 8.19
CA PHE A 213 -0.71 10.28 9.63
C PHE A 213 -0.30 9.05 10.44
N ILE A 214 0.70 9.21 11.30
CA ILE A 214 1.18 8.15 12.18
C ILE A 214 1.31 8.66 13.62
N GLY A 215 1.11 7.76 14.58
CA GLY A 215 1.34 8.07 16.00
C GLY A 215 0.21 7.70 16.94
N ARG A 216 -0.95 7.28 16.44
CA ARG A 216 -1.98 6.68 17.31
C ARG A 216 -1.61 5.25 17.69
N ASP A 217 -1.96 4.87 18.93
CA ASP A 217 -1.64 3.53 19.47
C ASP A 217 -2.44 2.40 18.81
N ASP A 218 -3.59 2.70 18.20
CA ASP A 218 -4.50 1.75 17.56
C ASP A 218 -4.16 1.48 16.09
N GLN A 219 -3.22 2.23 15.50
CA GLN A 219 -2.88 2.09 14.08
C GLN A 219 -2.28 0.71 13.75
N SER A 220 -2.60 0.24 12.55
CA SER A 220 -2.19 -1.09 12.05
C SER A 220 -0.67 -1.30 12.01
N VAL A 221 0.10 -0.22 11.90
CA VAL A 221 1.58 -0.24 11.88
C VAL A 221 2.22 -0.30 13.27
N ASN A 222 1.44 -0.13 14.34
CA ASN A 222 1.94 -0.34 15.69
C ASN A 222 2.35 -1.80 15.91
N GLU A 223 3.56 -2.04 16.44
CA GLU A 223 4.12 -3.39 16.56
C GLU A 223 3.23 -4.35 17.38
N LYS A 224 2.64 -3.86 18.49
CA LYS A 224 1.74 -4.69 19.31
C LYS A 224 0.50 -5.09 18.52
N VAL A 225 -0.05 -4.15 17.73
CA VAL A 225 -1.18 -4.39 16.84
C VAL A 225 -0.79 -5.36 15.73
N MET A 226 0.40 -5.22 15.12
CA MET A 226 0.91 -6.15 14.12
C MET A 226 1.03 -7.57 14.66
N ILE A 227 1.56 -7.74 15.87
CA ILE A 227 1.68 -9.06 16.52
C ILE A 227 0.31 -9.65 16.82
N SER A 228 -0.65 -8.86 17.30
CA SER A 228 -2.03 -9.34 17.57
C SER A 228 -2.77 -9.76 16.31
N ARG A 229 -2.41 -9.21 15.14
CA ARG A 229 -3.00 -9.50 13.82
C ARG A 229 -2.08 -10.34 12.94
N ILE A 230 -1.13 -11.07 13.52
CA ILE A 230 -0.08 -11.77 12.77
C ILE A 230 -0.61 -12.80 11.78
N ASP A 231 -1.74 -13.43 12.07
CA ASP A 231 -2.37 -14.39 11.17
C ASP A 231 -2.85 -13.74 9.86
N GLN A 232 -3.27 -12.49 9.92
CA GLN A 232 -3.64 -11.72 8.72
C GLN A 232 -2.41 -11.33 7.90
N GLN A 233 -1.32 -10.93 8.56
CA GLN A 233 -0.04 -10.68 7.90
C GLN A 233 0.49 -11.94 7.19
N ILE A 234 0.39 -13.12 7.82
CA ILE A 234 0.73 -14.40 7.22
C ILE A 234 -0.17 -14.71 6.02
N ARG A 235 -1.48 -14.43 6.13
CA ARG A 235 -2.44 -14.61 5.03
C ARG A 235 -2.04 -13.78 3.83
N VAL A 236 -1.75 -12.49 4.01
CA VAL A 236 -1.30 -11.59 2.93
C VAL A 236 0.02 -12.11 2.32
N ASN A 237 0.99 -12.51 3.15
CA ASN A 237 2.24 -13.05 2.66
C ASN A 237 2.05 -14.31 1.78
N LYS A 238 1.17 -15.23 2.20
CA LYS A 238 0.84 -16.42 1.41
C LYS A 238 0.15 -16.07 0.09
N ILE A 239 -0.82 -15.14 0.10
CA ILE A 239 -1.47 -14.66 -1.13
C ILE A 239 -0.41 -14.10 -2.09
N MET A 240 0.55 -13.31 -1.62
CA MET A 240 1.62 -12.77 -2.47
C MET A 240 2.56 -13.87 -3.01
N VAL A 241 2.79 -14.94 -2.24
CA VAL A 241 3.57 -16.11 -2.70
C VAL A 241 2.83 -16.83 -3.83
N ASP A 242 1.52 -17.00 -3.68
CA ASP A 242 0.69 -17.78 -4.62
C ASP A 242 0.36 -17.02 -5.91
N GLU A 243 0.39 -15.66 -5.86
CA GLU A 243 -0.13 -14.82 -6.93
C GLU A 243 0.63 -15.00 -8.26
N PHE A 244 1.95 -15.19 -8.22
CA PHE A 244 2.77 -15.29 -9.43
C PHE A 244 3.90 -16.30 -9.32
N ASP A 245 4.11 -17.06 -10.41
CA ASP A 245 5.42 -17.66 -10.65
C ASP A 245 6.41 -16.55 -11.08
N LEU A 246 7.14 -16.00 -10.11
CA LEU A 246 8.04 -14.87 -10.35
C LEU A 246 9.13 -15.17 -11.38
N TRP A 247 9.51 -16.45 -11.56
CA TRP A 247 10.50 -16.87 -12.54
C TRP A 247 10.02 -16.65 -13.98
N LYS A 248 8.69 -16.63 -14.20
CA LYS A 248 8.05 -16.39 -15.49
C LYS A 248 7.82 -14.92 -15.81
N ILE A 249 8.07 -13.99 -14.90
CA ILE A 249 7.97 -12.54 -15.18
C ILE A 249 9.06 -12.17 -16.20
N PRO A 250 8.69 -11.74 -17.44
CA PRO A 250 9.68 -11.56 -18.51
C PRO A 250 10.67 -10.43 -18.24
N ASN A 251 10.17 -9.30 -17.73
CA ASN A 251 10.99 -8.14 -17.44
C ASN A 251 11.88 -8.39 -16.21
N ARG A 252 13.21 -8.43 -16.45
CA ARG A 252 14.19 -8.76 -15.40
C ARG A 252 14.19 -7.77 -14.24
N LYS A 253 14.00 -6.46 -14.50
CA LYS A 253 14.01 -5.43 -13.46
C LYS A 253 12.75 -5.49 -12.62
N LEU A 254 11.57 -5.65 -13.24
CA LEU A 254 10.31 -5.89 -12.55
C LEU A 254 10.39 -7.17 -11.71
N ARG A 255 10.84 -8.27 -12.29
CA ARG A 255 11.00 -9.54 -11.57
C ARG A 255 11.88 -9.38 -10.33
N HIS A 256 13.01 -8.69 -10.46
CA HIS A 256 13.89 -8.41 -9.32
C HIS A 256 13.21 -7.54 -8.26
N TYR A 257 12.45 -6.53 -8.68
CA TYR A 257 11.68 -5.70 -7.76
C TYR A 257 10.61 -6.51 -7.01
N MET A 258 9.87 -7.36 -7.71
CA MET A 258 8.84 -8.21 -7.10
C MET A 258 9.43 -9.24 -6.12
N PHE A 259 10.59 -9.83 -6.40
CA PHE A 259 11.32 -10.66 -5.44
C PHE A 259 11.72 -9.88 -4.19
N ASN A 260 12.25 -8.66 -4.34
CA ASN A 260 12.61 -7.81 -3.21
C ASN A 260 11.39 -7.44 -2.37
N TYR A 261 10.27 -7.14 -3.01
CA TYR A 261 9.03 -6.81 -2.30
C TYR A 261 8.55 -8.01 -1.47
N LEU A 262 8.47 -9.18 -2.08
CA LEU A 262 8.07 -10.41 -1.39
C LEU A 262 9.05 -10.77 -0.26
N GLU A 263 10.37 -10.58 -0.45
CA GLU A 263 11.39 -10.74 0.60
C GLU A 263 11.09 -9.83 1.80
N ILE A 264 10.79 -8.54 1.56
CA ILE A 264 10.47 -7.57 2.63
C ILE A 264 9.26 -8.05 3.43
N ILE A 265 8.15 -8.41 2.77
CA ILE A 265 6.93 -8.84 3.46
C ILE A 265 7.15 -10.15 4.23
N THR A 266 7.92 -11.09 3.67
CA THR A 266 8.27 -12.35 4.35
C THR A 266 9.16 -12.10 5.57
N VAL A 267 10.08 -11.14 5.48
CA VAL A 267 10.94 -10.72 6.61
C VAL A 267 10.12 -10.06 7.69
N ILE A 268 9.19 -9.14 7.34
CA ILE A 268 8.29 -8.50 8.31
C ILE A 268 7.43 -9.55 9.03
N SER A 269 6.81 -10.46 8.30
CA SER A 269 6.04 -11.57 8.89
C SER A 269 6.91 -12.40 9.85
N THR A 270 8.10 -12.75 9.42
CA THR A 270 9.04 -13.58 10.20
C THR A 270 9.50 -12.88 11.48
N ILE A 271 9.86 -11.59 11.41
CA ILE A 271 10.36 -10.87 12.59
C ILE A 271 9.27 -10.60 13.62
N MET A 272 8.02 -10.32 13.20
CA MET A 272 6.89 -10.16 14.12
C MET A 272 6.59 -11.46 14.85
N LEU A 273 6.66 -12.60 14.18
CA LEU A 273 6.53 -13.94 14.78
C LEU A 273 7.64 -14.22 15.80
N ILE A 274 8.88 -13.79 15.55
CA ILE A 274 10.00 -13.92 16.51
C ILE A 274 9.79 -13.00 17.71
N ARG A 275 9.35 -11.75 17.48
CA ARG A 275 9.19 -10.73 18.51
C ARG A 275 8.03 -10.97 19.46
N SER A 276 7.01 -11.69 19.02
CA SER A 276 5.91 -12.14 19.90
C SER A 276 6.39 -12.97 21.08
N GLY A 277 7.51 -13.69 20.92
CA GLY A 277 8.14 -14.48 21.97
C GLY A 277 7.41 -15.78 22.36
N THR A 278 6.29 -16.11 21.70
CA THR A 278 5.49 -17.29 22.01
C THR A 278 5.90 -18.50 21.18
N GLU A 279 5.81 -19.71 21.75
CA GLU A 279 6.10 -20.94 21.01
C GLU A 279 5.10 -21.17 19.88
N GLU A 280 3.83 -20.77 20.06
CA GLU A 280 2.81 -20.81 19.02
C GLU A 280 3.24 -20.04 17.78
N ASN A 281 3.66 -18.79 17.93
CA ASN A 281 4.10 -17.96 16.80
C ASN A 281 5.43 -18.42 16.21
N LEU A 282 6.30 -19.04 16.99
CA LEU A 282 7.49 -19.72 16.46
C LEU A 282 7.13 -20.97 15.62
N LEU A 283 6.02 -21.65 15.95
CA LEU A 283 5.48 -22.71 15.11
C LEU A 283 4.92 -22.12 13.80
N LYS A 284 4.09 -21.08 13.86
CA LYS A 284 3.58 -20.37 12.68
C LYS A 284 4.71 -19.88 11.77
N LYS A 285 5.84 -19.43 12.35
CA LYS A 285 7.04 -19.10 11.57
C LYS A 285 7.54 -20.31 10.76
N ARG A 286 7.68 -21.48 11.40
CA ARG A 286 8.13 -22.70 10.72
C ARG A 286 7.17 -23.12 9.61
N GLU A 287 5.88 -23.00 9.87
CA GLU A 287 4.82 -23.32 8.92
C GLU A 287 4.81 -22.37 7.71
N LEU A 288 5.02 -21.06 7.91
CA LEU A 288 5.13 -20.10 6.81
C LEU A 288 6.34 -20.46 5.91
N TRP A 289 7.51 -20.73 6.48
CA TRP A 289 8.68 -21.08 5.68
C TRP A 289 8.56 -22.47 5.03
N LYS A 290 7.85 -23.41 5.68
CA LYS A 290 7.50 -24.68 5.06
C LYS A 290 6.54 -24.48 3.89
N TYR A 291 5.51 -23.66 4.05
CA TYR A 291 4.57 -23.31 2.99
C TYR A 291 5.30 -22.76 1.75
N ILE A 292 6.19 -21.79 1.92
CA ILE A 292 6.97 -21.21 0.82
C ILE A 292 7.83 -22.31 0.14
N LYS A 293 8.43 -23.21 0.93
CA LYS A 293 9.24 -24.31 0.42
C LYS A 293 8.43 -25.31 -0.39
N ASP A 294 7.24 -25.67 0.11
CA ASP A 294 6.36 -26.64 -0.53
C ASP A 294 5.73 -26.04 -1.81
N HIS A 295 5.49 -24.73 -1.83
CA HIS A 295 4.98 -24.00 -2.99
C HIS A 295 6.03 -23.91 -4.12
N ASP A 296 7.22 -23.39 -3.83
CA ASP A 296 8.36 -23.32 -4.77
C ASP A 296 9.69 -23.39 -4.02
N ILE A 297 10.40 -24.50 -4.20
CA ILE A 297 11.71 -24.74 -3.59
C ILE A 297 12.77 -23.70 -4.03
N ARG A 298 12.69 -23.19 -5.27
CA ARG A 298 13.62 -22.17 -5.78
C ARG A 298 13.35 -20.83 -5.12
N LEU A 299 12.08 -20.47 -4.97
CA LEU A 299 11.64 -19.26 -4.24
C LEU A 299 12.12 -19.33 -2.79
N PHE A 300 11.91 -20.47 -2.12
CA PHE A 300 12.39 -20.69 -0.75
C PHE A 300 13.91 -20.44 -0.64
N HIS A 301 14.71 -21.04 -1.51
CA HIS A 301 16.16 -20.83 -1.49
C HIS A 301 16.53 -19.38 -1.79
N HIS A 302 15.85 -18.73 -2.73
CA HIS A 302 16.10 -17.33 -3.08
C HIS A 302 15.84 -16.39 -1.89
N LEU A 303 14.68 -16.51 -1.24
CA LEU A 303 14.31 -15.70 -0.07
C LEU A 303 15.20 -16.01 1.14
N ARG A 304 15.58 -17.29 1.32
CA ARG A 304 16.38 -17.75 2.46
C ARG A 304 17.86 -17.37 2.35
N ALA A 305 18.42 -17.36 1.13
CA ALA A 305 19.84 -17.07 0.87
C ALA A 305 20.17 -15.56 0.95
N GLY A 306 19.18 -14.69 0.87
CA GLY A 306 19.37 -13.25 1.04
C GLY A 306 19.88 -12.87 2.44
N ILE A 307 20.53 -11.73 2.57
CA ILE A 307 21.05 -11.23 3.87
C ILE A 307 19.92 -11.18 4.92
N MET A 308 18.77 -10.63 4.55
CA MET A 308 17.62 -10.52 5.45
C MET A 308 17.03 -11.89 5.78
N GLY A 309 16.86 -12.76 4.79
CA GLY A 309 16.36 -14.12 4.98
C GLY A 309 17.26 -14.96 5.91
N ASN A 310 18.57 -14.88 5.72
CA ASN A 310 19.53 -15.54 6.61
C ASN A 310 19.44 -14.99 8.03
N ALA A 311 19.46 -13.67 8.20
CA ALA A 311 19.38 -13.03 9.50
C ALA A 311 18.10 -13.41 10.28
N MET A 312 16.96 -13.53 9.61
CA MET A 312 15.67 -13.89 10.23
C MET A 312 15.54 -15.39 10.54
N ASN A 313 16.44 -16.22 10.07
CA ASN A 313 16.38 -17.68 10.22
C ASN A 313 17.58 -18.29 10.93
N LEU A 314 18.30 -17.49 11.72
CA LEU A 314 19.36 -17.99 12.59
C LEU A 314 18.82 -18.99 13.62
N PRO A 315 19.55 -20.09 13.91
CA PRO A 315 19.06 -21.15 14.77
C PRO A 315 19.10 -20.78 16.26
N GLY A 316 18.22 -21.40 17.01
CA GLY A 316 18.19 -21.33 18.48
C GLY A 316 17.79 -19.99 19.08
N LYS A 317 17.84 -19.91 20.42
CA LYS A 317 17.49 -18.67 21.16
C LYS A 317 18.49 -17.54 20.90
N GLY A 318 19.77 -17.86 20.75
CA GLY A 318 20.83 -16.88 20.42
C GLY A 318 20.62 -16.25 19.05
N GLY A 319 20.34 -17.06 18.03
CA GLY A 319 20.04 -16.57 16.69
C GLY A 319 18.84 -15.63 16.65
N ARG A 320 17.76 -15.95 17.36
CA ARG A 320 16.58 -15.05 17.47
C ARG A 320 16.92 -13.69 18.12
N LYS A 321 17.79 -13.66 19.15
CA LYS A 321 18.26 -12.41 19.76
C LYS A 321 19.01 -11.54 18.74
N ILE A 322 19.87 -12.15 17.93
CA ILE A 322 20.58 -11.46 16.84
C ILE A 322 19.60 -10.90 15.80
N SER A 323 18.62 -11.71 15.36
CA SER A 323 17.57 -11.27 14.44
C SER A 323 16.83 -10.02 14.97
N VAL A 324 16.42 -10.03 16.24
CA VAL A 324 15.73 -8.91 16.88
C VAL A 324 16.65 -7.69 16.99
N ALA A 325 17.93 -7.85 17.32
CA ALA A 325 18.90 -6.76 17.39
C ALA A 325 19.10 -6.11 16.00
N ALA A 326 19.28 -6.93 14.96
CA ALA A 326 19.40 -6.46 13.58
C ALA A 326 18.14 -5.69 13.12
N TYR A 327 16.96 -6.17 13.45
CA TYR A 327 15.70 -5.48 13.16
C TYR A 327 15.61 -4.12 13.87
N ARG A 328 15.92 -4.05 15.18
CA ARG A 328 15.93 -2.78 15.92
C ARG A 328 16.93 -1.77 15.34
N LEU A 329 18.08 -2.24 14.87
CA LEU A 329 19.05 -1.37 14.20
C LEU A 329 18.49 -0.86 12.86
N SER A 330 17.86 -1.73 12.07
CA SER A 330 17.24 -1.31 10.79
C SER A 330 16.10 -0.30 11.00
N GLN A 331 15.29 -0.43 12.06
CA GLN A 331 14.26 0.54 12.41
C GLN A 331 14.86 1.94 12.67
N LYS A 332 15.99 2.03 13.41
CA LYS A 332 16.66 3.30 13.65
C LYS A 332 17.23 3.94 12.38
N VAL A 333 17.72 3.14 11.44
CA VAL A 333 18.33 3.61 10.19
C VAL A 333 17.26 3.99 9.17
N VAL A 334 16.23 3.16 9.05
CA VAL A 334 15.14 3.36 8.06
C VAL A 334 14.06 4.29 8.63
N GLY A 335 13.98 4.43 9.97
CA GLY A 335 13.06 5.36 10.64
C GLY A 335 11.62 4.92 10.57
N PHE A 336 11.36 3.62 10.73
CA PHE A 336 10.02 3.10 11.03
C PHE A 336 9.82 3.20 12.55
N ASN A 337 9.24 4.31 13.00
CA ASN A 337 8.58 4.46 14.32
C ASN A 337 7.83 5.79 14.32
#